data_8b190f71395c3b84b0bac22c35ce120c
#
_entry.id   8b190f71395c3b84b0bac22c35ce120c
#
_cell.length_a   1.000
_cell.length_b   1.000
_cell.length_c   1.000
_cell.angle_alpha   90.00
_cell.angle_beta   90.00
_cell.angle_gamma   90.00
#
_symmetry.space_group_name_H-M   'P 1'
#
loop_
_entity.id
_entity.type
_entity.pdbx_description
1 polymer ?
#
loop_
_entity_poly.entity_id
_entity_poly.type
_entity_poly.pdbx_seq_one_letter_code
_entity_poly.pdbx_strand_id
1 'polypeptide(L)'
;MILENNSQQGIGVVFEVFPTDDNPRKRLILGNNIQMNDFVHICALDRVEIGDGCLFASHIYISDNSHGRMGGGKNDSSPEVQPDHREYITSPVKIGKNVWLGEGVIVMPGVTIGDGSVIGAHSVVSKDIPPACVAVGTPARVVKKYSFEKECWEKI
;
A
#
# COMPACT_ATOMS: atom_id res chain seq x y z
N MET A 1 -1.96 -2.31 16.42
CA MET A 1 -1.31 -3.30 15.52
C MET A 1 -1.77 -4.68 15.93
N ILE A 2 -2.24 -5.50 14.99
CA ILE A 2 -2.43 -6.94 15.20
C ILE A 2 -1.49 -7.64 14.25
N LEU A 3 -0.56 -8.42 14.79
CA LEU A 3 0.24 -9.39 14.06
C LEU A 3 -0.44 -10.75 14.27
N GLU A 4 -1.06 -11.29 13.26
CA GLU A 4 -1.51 -12.68 13.25
C GLU A 4 -0.35 -13.59 12.80
N ASN A 5 -0.38 -14.86 13.20
CA ASN A 5 0.79 -15.75 13.29
C ASN A 5 1.49 -16.07 11.96
N ASN A 6 2.80 -16.39 12.04
CA ASN A 6 3.71 -16.84 10.97
C ASN A 6 4.16 -15.80 9.92
N SER A 7 4.16 -14.51 10.22
CA SER A 7 4.76 -13.51 9.33
C SER A 7 6.26 -13.40 9.55
N GLN A 8 7.04 -13.31 8.46
CA GLN A 8 8.48 -13.10 8.48
C GLN A 8 8.80 -11.64 8.12
N GLN A 9 9.72 -11.05 8.87
CA GLN A 9 10.16 -9.67 8.65
C GLN A 9 11.68 -9.62 8.47
N GLY A 10 12.11 -8.86 7.45
CA GLY A 10 13.51 -8.55 7.20
C GLY A 10 14.07 -7.48 8.14
N ILE A 11 15.26 -7.03 7.86
CA ILE A 11 15.97 -5.99 8.61
C ILE A 11 15.38 -4.61 8.25
N GLY A 12 15.23 -3.73 9.26
CA GLY A 12 14.80 -2.35 9.03
C GLY A 12 13.35 -2.18 8.59
N VAL A 13 12.48 -3.16 8.87
CA VAL A 13 11.04 -3.03 8.68
C VAL A 13 10.49 -2.03 9.70
N VAL A 14 9.82 -0.97 9.22
CA VAL A 14 9.27 0.10 10.05
C VAL A 14 7.77 0.18 9.90
N PHE A 15 7.06 0.16 11.04
CA PHE A 15 5.63 0.45 11.11
C PHE A 15 5.42 1.76 11.88
N GLU A 16 5.06 2.81 11.16
CA GLU A 16 4.64 4.07 11.76
C GLU A 16 3.12 4.06 11.95
N VAL A 17 2.70 3.80 13.18
CA VAL A 17 1.28 3.80 13.55
C VAL A 17 1.06 4.90 14.57
N PHE A 18 0.41 5.96 14.14
CA PHE A 18 0.18 7.13 15.01
C PHE A 18 -1.05 6.92 15.88
N PRO A 19 -0.94 6.95 17.20
CA PRO A 19 -2.09 7.00 18.07
C PRO A 19 -2.76 8.36 17.93
N THR A 20 -3.99 8.42 17.49
CA THR A 20 -4.86 9.58 17.71
C THR A 20 -5.85 9.22 18.81
N ASP A 21 -6.05 10.13 19.65
CA ASP A 21 -6.49 10.16 21.02
C ASP A 21 -7.74 9.39 21.36
N ASP A 22 -8.75 9.18 20.63
CA ASP A 22 -9.98 8.53 21.08
C ASP A 22 -10.55 7.49 20.11
N ASN A 23 -9.82 7.11 19.07
CA ASN A 23 -10.34 6.14 18.12
C ASN A 23 -9.72 4.76 18.32
N PRO A 24 -10.46 3.78 18.88
CA PRO A 24 -9.97 2.41 19.09
C PRO A 24 -9.81 1.62 17.78
N ARG A 25 -9.95 2.27 16.60
CA ARG A 25 -9.80 1.59 15.33
C ARG A 25 -8.37 1.09 15.16
N LYS A 26 -8.26 -0.15 14.75
CA LYS A 26 -6.99 -0.75 14.34
C LYS A 26 -6.55 -0.09 13.03
N ARG A 27 -5.46 0.64 13.05
CA ARG A 27 -4.95 1.39 11.91
C ARG A 27 -4.12 0.54 10.97
N LEU A 28 -3.31 -0.35 11.52
CA LEU A 28 -2.55 -1.33 10.77
C LEU A 28 -3.11 -2.72 11.07
N ILE A 29 -3.60 -3.40 10.04
CA ILE A 29 -4.12 -4.76 10.10
C ILE A 29 -3.29 -5.60 9.15
N LEU A 30 -2.60 -6.57 9.70
CA LEU A 30 -1.80 -7.54 8.95
C LEU A 30 -2.46 -8.91 9.08
N GLY A 31 -2.67 -9.58 7.95
CA GLY A 31 -3.12 -10.96 7.90
C GLY A 31 -2.00 -11.95 8.25
N ASN A 32 -2.22 -13.21 7.91
CA ASN A 32 -1.32 -14.32 8.22
C ASN A 32 -0.34 -14.59 7.08
N ASN A 33 0.81 -15.21 7.39
CA ASN A 33 1.79 -15.68 6.42
C ASN A 33 2.29 -14.58 5.47
N ILE A 34 2.48 -13.38 5.98
CA ILE A 34 3.05 -12.28 5.22
C ILE A 34 4.57 -12.36 5.33
N GLN A 35 5.24 -12.28 4.20
CA GLN A 35 6.69 -12.13 4.14
C GLN A 35 7.04 -10.71 3.72
N MET A 36 7.80 -10.01 4.53
CA MET A 36 8.37 -8.68 4.24
C MET A 36 9.88 -8.78 4.26
N ASN A 37 10.53 -8.40 3.17
CA ASN A 37 11.97 -8.30 3.10
C ASN A 37 12.47 -7.01 3.77
N ASP A 38 13.71 -6.62 3.49
CA ASP A 38 14.38 -5.53 4.20
C ASP A 38 13.80 -4.15 3.84
N PHE A 39 13.82 -3.24 4.82
CA PHE A 39 13.46 -1.84 4.64
C PHE A 39 12.05 -1.59 4.10
N VAL A 40 11.09 -2.42 4.47
CA VAL A 40 9.66 -2.16 4.23
C VAL A 40 9.19 -1.12 5.23
N HIS A 41 8.59 -0.02 4.72
CA HIS A 41 8.06 1.07 5.55
C HIS A 41 6.55 1.22 5.32
N ILE A 42 5.76 1.05 6.37
CA ILE A 42 4.30 1.21 6.35
C ILE A 42 3.91 2.31 7.32
N CYS A 43 3.31 3.37 6.78
CA CYS A 43 2.79 4.50 7.55
C CYS A 43 1.26 4.44 7.57
N ALA A 44 0.67 4.23 8.76
CA ALA A 44 -0.77 4.09 8.95
C ALA A 44 -1.29 5.13 9.95
N LEU A 45 -1.90 6.18 9.42
CA LEU A 45 -2.51 7.25 10.20
C LEU A 45 -4.02 7.01 10.40
N ASP A 46 -4.72 6.53 9.39
CA ASP A 46 -6.13 6.14 9.43
C ASP A 46 -6.28 4.62 9.33
N ARG A 47 -5.95 4.02 8.18
CA ARG A 47 -6.10 2.58 8.00
C ARG A 47 -5.28 2.00 6.86
N VAL A 48 -4.40 1.05 7.15
CA VAL A 48 -3.74 0.17 6.18
C VAL A 48 -4.11 -1.28 6.50
N GLU A 49 -4.67 -1.99 5.52
CA GLU A 49 -5.03 -3.40 5.62
C GLU A 49 -4.21 -4.21 4.63
N ILE A 50 -3.61 -5.31 5.08
CA ILE A 50 -2.85 -6.25 4.25
C ILE A 50 -3.38 -7.66 4.50
N GLY A 51 -3.84 -8.31 3.43
CA GLY A 51 -4.40 -9.67 3.49
C GLY A 51 -3.34 -10.75 3.66
N ASP A 52 -3.82 -11.99 3.79
CA ASP A 52 -2.97 -13.16 4.02
C ASP A 52 -2.06 -13.48 2.82
N GLY A 53 -0.91 -14.11 3.08
CA GLY A 53 -0.06 -14.71 2.05
C GLY A 53 0.68 -13.71 1.16
N CYS A 54 0.77 -12.45 1.54
CA CYS A 54 1.47 -11.44 0.76
C CYS A 54 2.99 -11.57 0.84
N LEU A 55 3.66 -11.23 -0.27
CA LEU A 55 5.11 -11.12 -0.36
C LEU A 55 5.51 -9.71 -0.74
N PHE A 56 6.28 -9.04 0.09
CA PHE A 56 6.86 -7.73 -0.15
C PHE A 56 8.37 -7.88 -0.28
N ALA A 57 8.90 -7.48 -1.43
CA ALA A 57 10.34 -7.36 -1.64
C ALA A 57 10.90 -6.20 -0.78
N SER A 58 12.15 -5.80 -0.96
CA SER A 58 12.75 -4.77 -0.13
C SER A 58 12.38 -3.35 -0.59
N HIS A 59 12.57 -2.36 0.30
CA HIS A 59 12.36 -0.93 0.03
C HIS A 59 10.93 -0.58 -0.40
N ILE A 60 9.94 -1.29 0.11
CA ILE A 60 8.53 -0.99 -0.12
C ILE A 60 8.11 0.20 0.75
N TYR A 61 7.33 1.13 0.17
CA TYR A 61 6.69 2.20 0.90
C TYR A 61 5.17 2.14 0.72
N ILE A 62 4.43 2.10 1.83
CA ILE A 62 2.96 2.11 1.85
C ILE A 62 2.51 3.20 2.81
N SER A 63 1.69 4.13 2.34
CA SER A 63 1.14 5.19 3.19
C SER A 63 -0.32 5.45 2.87
N ASP A 64 -1.11 5.68 3.92
CA ASP A 64 -2.51 6.10 3.82
C ASP A 64 -2.69 7.60 4.00
N ASN A 65 -1.62 8.38 4.04
CA ASN A 65 -1.67 9.80 4.37
C ASN A 65 -0.72 10.66 3.54
N SER A 66 -0.96 11.96 3.57
CA SER A 66 -0.11 13.01 2.99
C SER A 66 -0.17 14.29 3.83
N HIS A 67 0.89 15.13 3.72
CA HIS A 67 0.96 16.45 4.36
C HIS A 67 0.26 17.50 3.49
N GLY A 68 -1.02 17.73 3.75
CA GLY A 68 -1.80 18.75 3.09
C GLY A 68 -2.64 18.26 1.91
N ARG A 69 -3.60 19.07 1.55
CA ARG A 69 -4.51 18.86 0.42
C ARG A 69 -4.00 19.62 -0.81
N MET A 70 -3.99 18.95 -1.95
CA MET A 70 -3.54 19.50 -3.25
C MET A 70 -4.50 19.04 -4.36
N GLY A 71 -5.81 19.19 -4.12
CA GLY A 71 -6.86 18.68 -5.00
C GLY A 71 -7.36 19.67 -6.06
N GLY A 72 -6.84 20.90 -6.08
CA GLY A 72 -7.31 21.97 -7.00
C GLY A 72 -8.52 22.73 -6.50
N GLY A 73 -8.75 22.82 -5.19
CA GLY A 73 -9.88 23.49 -4.57
C GLY A 73 -9.51 24.59 -3.58
N LYS A 74 -10.52 25.34 -3.11
CA LYS A 74 -10.35 26.44 -2.16
C LYS A 74 -9.73 26.02 -0.80
N ASN A 75 -9.79 24.74 -0.48
CA ASN A 75 -9.28 24.18 0.77
C ASN A 75 -7.88 23.56 0.60
N ASP A 76 -7.19 23.83 -0.49
CA ASP A 76 -5.84 23.34 -0.69
C ASP A 76 -4.86 24.01 0.29
N SER A 77 -3.89 23.23 0.72
CA SER A 77 -2.85 23.74 1.61
C SER A 77 -1.93 24.69 0.85
N SER A 78 -1.71 25.88 1.44
CA SER A 78 -0.80 26.86 0.85
C SER A 78 0.63 26.31 0.76
N PRO A 79 1.35 26.55 -0.35
CA PRO A 79 2.77 26.19 -0.45
C PRO A 79 3.67 26.98 0.51
N GLU A 80 3.18 28.10 1.05
CA GLU A 80 3.90 28.90 2.05
C GLU A 80 3.87 28.27 3.45
N VAL A 81 2.94 27.34 3.71
CA VAL A 81 2.89 26.61 4.99
C VAL A 81 3.90 25.48 4.97
N GLN A 82 4.73 25.43 5.98
CA GLN A 82 5.72 24.36 6.19
C GLN A 82 5.03 22.99 6.16
N PRO A 83 5.54 21.99 5.41
CA PRO A 83 4.83 20.72 5.17
C PRO A 83 4.36 19.99 6.42
N ASP A 84 5.16 19.95 7.47
CA ASP A 84 4.84 19.31 8.74
C ASP A 84 3.78 20.05 9.58
N HIS A 85 3.50 21.32 9.26
CA HIS A 85 2.42 22.10 9.86
C HIS A 85 1.10 22.03 9.07
N ARG A 86 1.08 21.34 7.95
CA ARG A 86 -0.16 21.15 7.17
C ARG A 86 -1.00 20.04 7.79
N GLU A 87 -2.32 20.15 7.61
CA GLU A 87 -3.24 19.10 8.02
C GLU A 87 -2.91 17.78 7.31
N TYR A 88 -2.91 16.67 8.05
CA TYR A 88 -2.82 15.35 7.44
C TYR A 88 -4.12 15.01 6.71
N ILE A 89 -3.99 14.60 5.47
CA ILE A 89 -5.09 14.09 4.66
C ILE A 89 -4.92 12.59 4.56
N THR A 90 -5.93 11.85 4.99
CA THR A 90 -5.90 10.39 5.01
C THR A 90 -6.83 9.77 3.99
N SER A 91 -6.43 8.63 3.44
CA SER A 91 -7.23 7.79 2.56
C SER A 91 -6.78 6.34 2.76
N PRO A 92 -7.66 5.46 3.29
CA PRO A 92 -7.30 4.09 3.63
C PRO A 92 -6.69 3.32 2.46
N VAL A 93 -5.68 2.49 2.75
CA VAL A 93 -5.05 1.59 1.80
C VAL A 93 -5.45 0.16 2.10
N LYS A 94 -5.81 -0.60 1.06
CA LYS A 94 -6.13 -2.01 1.18
C LYS A 94 -5.32 -2.84 0.19
N ILE A 95 -4.58 -3.81 0.70
CA ILE A 95 -3.88 -4.83 -0.08
C ILE A 95 -4.56 -6.16 0.18
N GLY A 96 -5.03 -6.81 -0.86
CA GLY A 96 -5.73 -8.08 -0.80
C GLY A 96 -4.82 -9.25 -0.41
N LYS A 97 -5.32 -10.46 -0.60
CA LYS A 97 -4.58 -11.70 -0.30
C LYS A 97 -3.65 -12.08 -1.44
N ASN A 98 -2.54 -12.78 -1.12
CA ASN A 98 -1.58 -13.31 -2.10
C ASN A 98 -1.04 -12.25 -3.08
N VAL A 99 -0.90 -11.02 -2.63
CA VAL A 99 -0.33 -9.93 -3.41
C VAL A 99 1.19 -9.98 -3.33
N TRP A 100 1.84 -9.83 -4.49
CA TRP A 100 3.28 -9.67 -4.56
C TRP A 100 3.65 -8.23 -4.96
N LEU A 101 4.38 -7.53 -4.08
CA LEU A 101 5.00 -6.25 -4.36
C LEU A 101 6.49 -6.46 -4.65
N GLY A 102 6.91 -6.11 -5.87
CA GLY A 102 8.30 -6.15 -6.30
C GLY A 102 9.14 -5.07 -5.62
N GLU A 103 10.45 -5.15 -5.77
CA GLU A 103 11.43 -4.24 -5.18
C GLU A 103 11.07 -2.76 -5.38
N GLY A 104 11.17 -1.95 -4.34
CA GLY A 104 10.99 -0.50 -4.41
C GLY A 104 9.59 -0.02 -4.81
N VAL A 105 8.55 -0.85 -4.66
CA VAL A 105 7.16 -0.43 -4.94
C VAL A 105 6.69 0.60 -3.93
N ILE A 106 5.99 1.62 -4.43
CA ILE A 106 5.32 2.64 -3.63
C ILE A 106 3.81 2.50 -3.81
N VAL A 107 3.07 2.40 -2.70
CA VAL A 107 1.60 2.39 -2.69
C VAL A 107 1.10 3.69 -2.07
N MET A 108 0.38 4.47 -2.88
CA MET A 108 -0.13 5.79 -2.51
C MET A 108 -1.42 5.70 -1.70
N PRO A 109 -1.76 6.76 -0.94
CA PRO A 109 -3.00 6.83 -0.18
C PRO A 109 -4.26 6.55 -1.02
N GLY A 110 -5.21 5.83 -0.44
CA GLY A 110 -6.51 5.53 -1.04
C GLY A 110 -6.52 4.35 -2.02
N VAL A 111 -5.38 3.69 -2.23
CA VAL A 111 -5.26 2.61 -3.21
C VAL A 111 -5.78 1.28 -2.65
N THR A 112 -6.54 0.57 -3.49
CA THR A 112 -6.88 -0.85 -3.29
C THR A 112 -6.14 -1.71 -4.31
N ILE A 113 -5.39 -2.72 -3.84
CA ILE A 113 -4.78 -3.76 -4.68
C ILE A 113 -5.54 -5.06 -4.46
N GLY A 114 -6.16 -5.57 -5.51
CA GLY A 114 -6.98 -6.80 -5.46
C GLY A 114 -6.15 -8.07 -5.26
N ASP A 115 -6.82 -9.12 -4.81
CA ASP A 115 -6.23 -10.42 -4.48
C ASP A 115 -5.45 -11.03 -5.65
N GLY A 116 -4.33 -11.68 -5.36
CA GLY A 116 -3.51 -12.37 -6.35
C GLY A 116 -2.81 -11.48 -7.37
N SER A 117 -2.76 -10.18 -7.14
CA SER A 117 -2.12 -9.24 -8.06
C SER A 117 -0.61 -9.15 -7.81
N VAL A 118 0.12 -8.79 -8.87
CA VAL A 118 1.57 -8.61 -8.87
C VAL A 118 1.89 -7.19 -9.29
N ILE A 119 2.67 -6.48 -8.49
CA ILE A 119 3.17 -5.14 -8.80
C ILE A 119 4.67 -5.25 -9.10
N GLY A 120 5.04 -4.90 -10.32
CA GLY A 120 6.44 -4.96 -10.77
C GLY A 120 7.34 -3.97 -10.03
N ALA A 121 8.62 -4.27 -9.97
CA ALA A 121 9.61 -3.47 -9.24
C ALA A 121 9.60 -1.99 -9.66
N HIS A 122 9.87 -1.10 -8.69
CA HIS A 122 9.94 0.35 -8.85
C HIS A 122 8.67 1.00 -9.42
N SER A 123 7.52 0.37 -9.22
CA SER A 123 6.23 0.92 -9.64
C SER A 123 5.65 1.83 -8.56
N VAL A 124 4.94 2.88 -8.99
CA VAL A 124 4.16 3.76 -8.12
C VAL A 124 2.67 3.52 -8.36
N VAL A 125 2.03 2.86 -7.40
CA VAL A 125 0.60 2.55 -7.47
C VAL A 125 -0.19 3.73 -6.91
N SER A 126 -0.82 4.49 -7.82
CA SER A 126 -1.62 5.68 -7.50
C SER A 126 -3.10 5.53 -7.87
N LYS A 127 -3.52 4.36 -8.32
CA LYS A 127 -4.91 3.97 -8.63
C LYS A 127 -5.10 2.51 -8.28
N ASP A 128 -6.36 2.13 -8.06
CA ASP A 128 -6.73 0.75 -7.76
C ASP A 128 -6.26 -0.23 -8.83
N ILE A 129 -5.82 -1.39 -8.38
CA ILE A 129 -5.44 -2.53 -9.22
C ILE A 129 -6.47 -3.63 -9.01
N PRO A 130 -7.16 -4.07 -10.08
CA PRO A 130 -8.11 -5.18 -9.97
C PRO A 130 -7.42 -6.49 -9.55
N PRO A 131 -8.18 -7.47 -9.01
CA PRO A 131 -7.61 -8.75 -8.63
C PRO A 131 -7.06 -9.53 -9.85
N ALA A 132 -6.09 -10.41 -9.57
CA ALA A 132 -5.44 -11.26 -10.56
C ALA A 132 -4.85 -10.48 -11.75
N CYS A 133 -4.21 -9.34 -11.47
CA CYS A 133 -3.58 -8.48 -12.47
C CYS A 133 -2.09 -8.31 -12.21
N VAL A 134 -1.33 -8.09 -13.27
CA VAL A 134 0.06 -7.60 -13.20
C VAL A 134 0.06 -6.14 -13.59
N ALA A 135 0.57 -5.27 -12.73
CA ALA A 135 0.72 -3.85 -12.99
C ALA A 135 2.18 -3.41 -12.85
N VAL A 136 2.62 -2.49 -13.71
CA VAL A 136 4.00 -1.99 -13.73
C VAL A 136 4.05 -0.49 -14.06
N GLY A 137 5.12 0.17 -13.63
CA GLY A 137 5.46 1.53 -14.06
C GLY A 137 5.13 2.63 -13.06
N THR A 138 5.47 3.87 -13.43
CA THR A 138 5.27 5.08 -12.65
C THR A 138 4.58 6.14 -13.52
N PRO A 139 3.25 6.30 -13.37
CA PRO A 139 2.33 5.55 -12.53
C PRO A 139 2.06 4.12 -13.02
N ALA A 140 1.79 3.20 -12.11
CA ALA A 140 1.51 1.81 -12.43
C ALA A 140 0.28 1.65 -13.35
N ARG A 141 0.40 0.75 -14.33
CA ARG A 141 -0.69 0.38 -15.25
C ARG A 141 -0.78 -1.14 -15.33
N VAL A 142 -2.00 -1.64 -15.40
CA VAL A 142 -2.25 -3.06 -15.62
C VAL A 142 -1.76 -3.42 -17.04
N VAL A 143 -0.93 -4.45 -17.10
CA VAL A 143 -0.33 -4.95 -18.37
C VAL A 143 -0.71 -6.39 -18.66
N LYS A 144 -1.16 -7.14 -17.63
CA LYS A 144 -1.66 -8.50 -17.78
C LYS A 144 -2.81 -8.76 -16.82
N LYS A 145 -3.66 -9.70 -17.19
CA LYS A 145 -4.70 -10.27 -16.34
C LYS A 145 -4.65 -11.79 -16.40
N TYR A 146 -4.89 -12.46 -15.28
CA TYR A 146 -4.97 -13.91 -15.26
C TYR A 146 -6.32 -14.38 -15.81
N SER A 147 -6.30 -15.29 -16.76
CA SER A 147 -7.47 -15.99 -17.26
C SER A 147 -7.62 -17.30 -16.51
N PHE A 148 -8.63 -17.43 -15.67
CA PHE A 148 -8.95 -18.67 -14.94
C PHE A 148 -9.45 -19.76 -15.87
N GLU A 149 -10.04 -19.41 -17.02
CA GLU A 149 -10.49 -20.37 -18.04
C GLU A 149 -9.31 -21.00 -18.79
N LYS A 150 -8.28 -20.16 -19.12
CA LYS A 150 -7.10 -20.61 -19.87
C LYS A 150 -5.91 -20.95 -18.97
N GLU A 151 -6.04 -20.77 -17.68
CA GLU A 151 -4.99 -20.99 -16.66
C GLU A 151 -3.66 -20.27 -17.00
N CYS A 152 -3.73 -19.05 -17.55
CA CYS A 152 -2.54 -18.29 -17.95
C CYS A 152 -2.70 -16.78 -17.81
N TRP A 153 -1.57 -16.07 -17.79
CA TRP A 153 -1.50 -14.61 -17.81
C TRP A 153 -1.60 -14.10 -19.25
N GLU A 154 -2.65 -13.34 -19.56
CA GLU A 154 -2.88 -12.70 -20.84
C GLU A 154 -2.47 -11.23 -20.78
N LYS A 155 -1.89 -10.72 -21.89
CA LYS A 155 -1.63 -9.28 -22.06
C LYS A 155 -2.94 -8.53 -22.31
N ILE A 156 -3.02 -7.31 -21.78
CA ILE A 156 -4.13 -6.38 -22.02
C ILE A 156 -3.68 -5.34 -23.03
#